data_d43f2b0e6960d16a18fe1781cd64617d
#
_entry.id   d43f2b0e6960d16a18fe1781cd64617d
#
_cell.length_a   1.000
_cell.length_b   1.000
_cell.length_c   1.000
_cell.angle_alpha   90.00
_cell.angle_beta   90.00
_cell.angle_gamma   90.00
#
_symmetry.space_group_name_H-M   'P 1'
#
loop_
_entity.id
_entity.type
_entity.pdbx_description
1 polymer ?
#
loop_
_entity_poly.entity_id
_entity_poly.type
_entity_poly.pdbx_seq_one_letter_code
_entity_poly.pdbx_strand_id
1 'polypeptide(L)'
;GDNAIDKGYQFEAGADTGKKIAVVGGGPAGLAAAYQLRRMGHACTIFEANSELGGMFRYGIPGYRVPRTELDAEIGRIIEMGVETRMGARVGENVQVEELENDYDAILWALGCQSGRGLPVPGWEGTPNCVSGVAFLKAFNEGRMKVTAEKVICIGGGDTSIDVVSVARRLGHIEHTNPAERPESIIHDGYVAHDTAVTAAAQGAEVTLTSLFHRKEMMAAEHEVHDALTEGVTILDGVMPLEVIKGEDGRAKALKVCDCTMDGMKPIPTEGTERVLDADLIVSAIGQGGDLTGLEQFDNGRGLMNADKFY
;
A
#
# COMPACT_ATOMS: atom_id res chain seq x y z
N GLY A 1 1.65 -14.11 16.19
CA GLY A 1 2.11 -12.76 16.36
C GLY A 1 2.52 -12.49 17.78
N ASP A 2 2.02 -11.44 18.35
CA ASP A 2 2.42 -10.78 19.60
C ASP A 2 2.62 -11.75 20.78
N ASN A 3 1.66 -12.67 20.99
CA ASN A 3 1.78 -13.68 22.05
C ASN A 3 3.00 -14.62 21.89
N ALA A 4 3.48 -14.83 20.68
CA ALA A 4 4.66 -15.66 20.41
C ALA A 4 5.95 -14.86 20.61
N ILE A 5 5.94 -13.57 20.31
CA ILE A 5 7.03 -12.63 20.60
C ILE A 5 7.22 -12.51 22.11
N ASP A 6 6.15 -12.21 22.84
CA ASP A 6 6.16 -12.06 24.31
C ASP A 6 6.67 -13.31 25.06
N LYS A 7 6.45 -14.49 24.49
CA LYS A 7 6.93 -15.77 25.02
C LYS A 7 8.34 -16.13 24.57
N GLY A 8 9.02 -15.29 23.80
CA GLY A 8 10.36 -15.54 23.28
C GLY A 8 10.44 -16.78 22.37
N TYR A 9 9.35 -17.09 21.65
CA TYR A 9 9.29 -18.26 20.77
C TYR A 9 10.25 -18.06 19.59
N GLN A 10 11.24 -18.95 19.44
CA GLN A 10 12.21 -18.92 18.34
C GLN A 10 11.87 -19.98 17.29
N PHE A 11 12.22 -19.70 16.05
CA PHE A 11 12.11 -20.64 14.96
C PHE A 11 13.43 -21.38 14.75
N GLU A 12 13.34 -22.65 14.43
CA GLU A 12 14.52 -23.49 14.16
C GLU A 12 14.63 -23.79 12.65
N ALA A 13 15.85 -23.66 12.12
CA ALA A 13 16.16 -24.10 10.77
C ALA A 13 16.25 -25.63 10.71
N GLY A 14 15.84 -26.22 9.59
CA GLY A 14 16.04 -27.63 9.31
C GLY A 14 17.50 -27.99 9.03
N ALA A 15 17.78 -29.29 8.96
CA ALA A 15 19.12 -29.80 8.57
C ALA A 15 19.49 -29.28 7.15
N ASP A 16 20.73 -28.83 6.99
CA ASP A 16 21.22 -28.29 5.74
C ASP A 16 21.07 -29.29 4.58
N THR A 17 20.45 -28.85 3.52
CA THR A 17 20.23 -29.64 2.28
C THR A 17 21.27 -29.36 1.21
N GLY A 18 22.15 -28.39 1.41
CA GLY A 18 23.09 -27.87 0.42
C GLY A 18 22.42 -27.10 -0.72
N LYS A 19 21.10 -26.82 -0.66
CA LYS A 19 20.36 -26.06 -1.66
C LYS A 19 20.28 -24.59 -1.28
N LYS A 20 20.41 -23.71 -2.29
CA LYS A 20 20.37 -22.26 -2.15
C LYS A 20 19.17 -21.70 -2.94
N ILE A 21 18.33 -20.90 -2.31
CA ILE A 21 17.13 -20.32 -2.92
C ILE A 21 17.23 -18.79 -2.87
N ALA A 22 17.07 -18.15 -4.04
CA ALA A 22 16.87 -16.72 -4.12
C ALA A 22 15.38 -16.41 -3.92
N VAL A 23 15.06 -15.51 -3.00
CA VAL A 23 13.70 -15.00 -2.79
C VAL A 23 13.67 -13.55 -3.21
N VAL A 24 12.96 -13.23 -4.28
CA VAL A 24 12.89 -11.88 -4.83
C VAL A 24 11.65 -11.17 -4.31
N GLY A 25 11.89 -10.26 -3.36
CA GLY A 25 10.88 -9.51 -2.61
C GLY A 25 10.83 -9.89 -1.14
N GLY A 26 11.08 -8.91 -0.27
CA GLY A 26 11.09 -9.03 1.20
C GLY A 26 9.76 -8.65 1.85
N GLY A 27 8.66 -8.75 1.13
CA GLY A 27 7.31 -8.58 1.65
C GLY A 27 6.79 -9.84 2.37
N PRO A 28 5.51 -9.85 2.80
CA PRO A 28 4.91 -10.96 3.55
C PRO A 28 5.07 -12.32 2.87
N ALA A 29 4.90 -12.38 1.54
CA ALA A 29 5.04 -13.62 0.78
C ALA A 29 6.48 -14.15 0.78
N GLY A 30 7.47 -13.27 0.54
CA GLY A 30 8.88 -13.65 0.55
C GLY A 30 9.38 -14.05 1.92
N LEU A 31 8.97 -13.33 2.96
CA LEU A 31 9.30 -13.68 4.35
C LEU A 31 8.70 -15.02 4.77
N ALA A 32 7.42 -15.27 4.43
CA ALA A 32 6.77 -16.55 4.69
C ALA A 32 7.46 -17.71 3.93
N ALA A 33 7.87 -17.46 2.69
CA ALA A 33 8.62 -18.43 1.90
C ALA A 33 10.00 -18.71 2.52
N ALA A 34 10.75 -17.68 2.87
CA ALA A 34 12.07 -17.83 3.52
C ALA A 34 11.96 -18.62 4.82
N TYR A 35 10.96 -18.32 5.67
CA TYR A 35 10.66 -19.09 6.88
C TYR A 35 10.47 -20.57 6.57
N GLN A 36 9.61 -20.93 5.61
CA GLN A 36 9.35 -22.35 5.29
C GLN A 36 10.56 -23.03 4.67
N LEU A 37 11.27 -22.36 3.77
CA LEU A 37 12.47 -22.90 3.14
C LEU A 37 13.59 -23.13 4.16
N ARG A 38 13.77 -22.25 5.12
CA ARG A 38 14.73 -22.46 6.22
C ARG A 38 14.34 -23.64 7.12
N ARG A 39 13.05 -23.80 7.41
CA ARG A 39 12.55 -24.99 8.13
C ARG A 39 12.82 -26.30 7.37
N MET A 40 12.82 -26.25 6.04
CA MET A 40 13.17 -27.38 5.17
C MET A 40 14.69 -27.59 5.05
N GLY A 41 15.50 -26.68 5.60
CA GLY A 41 16.96 -26.77 5.58
C GLY A 41 17.63 -26.13 4.35
N HIS A 42 16.89 -25.39 3.51
CA HIS A 42 17.49 -24.69 2.38
C HIS A 42 18.11 -23.37 2.81
N ALA A 43 19.27 -23.01 2.27
CA ALA A 43 19.84 -21.67 2.40
C ALA A 43 18.98 -20.70 1.59
N CYS A 44 18.65 -19.52 2.18
CA CYS A 44 17.82 -18.52 1.54
C CYS A 44 18.49 -17.15 1.57
N THR A 45 18.44 -16.45 0.44
CA THR A 45 18.82 -15.04 0.34
C THR A 45 17.62 -14.24 -0.18
N ILE A 46 17.18 -13.24 0.58
CA ILE A 46 16.11 -12.31 0.17
C ILE A 46 16.76 -11.11 -0.55
N PHE A 47 16.29 -10.83 -1.76
CA PHE A 47 16.60 -9.63 -2.54
C PHE A 47 15.44 -8.65 -2.41
N GLU A 48 15.66 -7.51 -1.76
CA GLU A 48 14.64 -6.49 -1.52
C GLU A 48 15.05 -5.16 -2.17
N ALA A 49 14.16 -4.61 -2.98
CA ALA A 49 14.40 -3.35 -3.69
C ALA A 49 14.43 -2.12 -2.78
N ASN A 50 13.67 -2.15 -1.69
CA ASN A 50 13.63 -1.07 -0.70
C ASN A 50 14.77 -1.20 0.33
N SER A 51 14.88 -0.20 1.21
CA SER A 51 15.88 -0.19 2.28
C SER A 51 15.53 -1.08 3.48
N GLU A 52 14.27 -1.53 3.59
CA GLU A 52 13.77 -2.32 4.71
C GLU A 52 12.83 -3.41 4.24
N LEU A 53 12.82 -4.53 4.99
CA LEU A 53 11.89 -5.64 4.78
C LEU A 53 10.47 -5.30 5.28
N GLY A 54 9.48 -6.05 4.82
CA GLY A 54 8.09 -5.95 5.26
C GLY A 54 7.10 -5.63 4.15
N GLY A 55 7.56 -5.16 2.99
CA GLY A 55 6.71 -4.89 1.82
C GLY A 55 5.49 -4.02 2.17
N MET A 56 4.28 -4.42 1.76
CA MET A 56 3.06 -3.65 2.01
C MET A 56 2.70 -3.51 3.49
N PHE A 57 3.14 -4.39 4.38
CA PHE A 57 2.95 -4.20 5.82
C PHE A 57 3.75 -3.00 6.36
N ARG A 58 4.89 -2.69 5.74
CA ARG A 58 5.70 -1.53 6.10
C ARG A 58 5.34 -0.29 5.31
N TYR A 59 5.20 -0.42 4.00
CA TYR A 59 5.09 0.71 3.09
C TYR A 59 3.65 1.09 2.73
N GLY A 60 2.71 0.16 2.86
CA GLY A 60 1.30 0.38 2.55
C GLY A 60 0.46 0.65 3.79
N ILE A 61 0.46 -0.28 4.75
CA ILE A 61 -0.38 -0.14 5.94
C ILE A 61 0.20 0.94 6.87
N PRO A 62 -0.60 1.90 7.34
CA PRO A 62 -0.13 2.95 8.25
C PRO A 62 0.48 2.39 9.55
N GLY A 63 1.54 3.03 10.05
CA GLY A 63 2.29 2.57 11.22
C GLY A 63 1.46 2.44 12.49
N TYR A 64 0.43 3.24 12.65
CA TYR A 64 -0.49 3.15 13.79
C TYR A 64 -1.41 1.90 13.74
N ARG A 65 -1.59 1.26 12.58
CA ARG A 65 -2.32 -0.01 12.44
C ARG A 65 -1.41 -1.23 12.61
N VAL A 66 -0.17 -1.13 12.13
CA VAL A 66 0.86 -2.17 12.25
C VAL A 66 2.09 -1.53 12.87
N PRO A 67 2.24 -1.58 14.20
CA PRO A 67 3.41 -1.03 14.89
C PRO A 67 4.71 -1.60 14.32
N ARG A 68 5.68 -0.73 14.05
CA ARG A 68 6.94 -1.14 13.40
C ARG A 68 7.78 -2.03 14.29
N THR A 69 7.71 -1.84 15.61
CA THR A 69 8.37 -2.71 16.61
C THR A 69 7.92 -4.16 16.49
N GLU A 70 6.61 -4.39 16.35
CA GLU A 70 6.04 -5.73 16.21
C GLU A 70 6.40 -6.36 14.86
N LEU A 71 6.33 -5.56 13.79
CA LEU A 71 6.72 -5.99 12.47
C LEU A 71 8.20 -6.37 12.42
N ASP A 72 9.07 -5.55 12.99
CA ASP A 72 10.52 -5.79 13.02
C ASP A 72 10.87 -7.00 13.87
N ALA A 73 10.18 -7.21 14.99
CA ALA A 73 10.36 -8.40 15.82
C ALA A 73 9.98 -9.69 15.08
N GLU A 74 8.87 -9.69 14.33
CA GLU A 74 8.48 -10.86 13.51
C GLU A 74 9.47 -11.11 12.36
N ILE A 75 9.91 -10.07 11.68
CA ILE A 75 10.92 -10.18 10.62
C ILE A 75 12.24 -10.69 11.20
N GLY A 76 12.69 -10.12 12.34
CA GLY A 76 13.93 -10.50 13.01
C GLY A 76 13.98 -12.00 13.29
N ARG A 77 12.91 -12.59 13.79
CA ARG A 77 12.82 -14.03 14.08
C ARG A 77 13.02 -14.90 12.83
N ILE A 78 12.56 -14.44 11.68
CA ILE A 78 12.77 -15.15 10.39
C ILE A 78 14.23 -15.01 9.96
N ILE A 79 14.79 -13.82 10.08
CA ILE A 79 16.20 -13.55 9.70
C ILE A 79 17.16 -14.34 10.60
N GLU A 80 16.88 -14.44 11.90
CA GLU A 80 17.66 -15.22 12.89
C GLU A 80 17.76 -16.72 12.57
N MET A 81 16.87 -17.25 11.71
CA MET A 81 17.00 -18.62 11.18
C MET A 81 18.17 -18.77 10.18
N GLY A 82 18.96 -17.73 9.94
CA GLY A 82 20.07 -17.71 8.98
C GLY A 82 19.62 -17.38 7.57
N VAL A 83 18.62 -16.50 7.42
CA VAL A 83 18.25 -15.92 6.12
C VAL A 83 19.21 -14.77 5.81
N GLU A 84 19.84 -14.80 4.65
CA GLU A 84 20.64 -13.69 4.13
C GLU A 84 19.71 -12.62 3.50
N THR A 85 20.13 -11.35 3.55
CA THR A 85 19.36 -10.25 2.97
C THR A 85 20.26 -9.37 2.10
N ARG A 86 19.79 -8.99 0.92
CA ARG A 86 20.39 -7.99 0.04
C ARG A 86 19.38 -6.86 -0.16
N MET A 87 19.58 -5.78 0.59
CA MET A 87 18.72 -4.60 0.55
C MET A 87 19.12 -3.66 -0.59
N GLY A 88 18.18 -2.88 -1.11
CA GLY A 88 18.40 -2.03 -2.29
C GLY A 88 18.67 -2.83 -3.57
N ALA A 89 18.38 -4.12 -3.56
CA ALA A 89 18.62 -5.05 -4.65
C ALA A 89 17.36 -5.22 -5.50
N ARG A 90 17.26 -4.47 -6.61
CA ARG A 90 16.17 -4.58 -7.57
C ARG A 90 16.57 -5.49 -8.72
N VAL A 91 16.01 -6.70 -8.72
CA VAL A 91 16.26 -7.69 -9.78
C VAL A 91 15.63 -7.21 -11.08
N GLY A 92 16.39 -7.29 -12.17
CA GLY A 92 16.06 -6.72 -13.48
C GLY A 92 16.60 -5.28 -13.67
N GLU A 93 17.16 -4.65 -12.63
CA GLU A 93 17.72 -3.30 -12.72
C GLU A 93 19.18 -3.27 -12.26
N ASN A 94 19.47 -3.43 -10.97
CA ASN A 94 20.83 -3.44 -10.44
C ASN A 94 21.33 -4.84 -10.02
N VAL A 95 20.50 -5.85 -10.11
CA VAL A 95 20.82 -7.28 -9.98
C VAL A 95 20.26 -7.99 -11.21
N GLN A 96 21.11 -8.73 -11.93
CA GLN A 96 20.67 -9.41 -13.14
C GLN A 96 20.05 -10.76 -12.81
N VAL A 97 19.04 -11.17 -13.60
CA VAL A 97 18.35 -12.47 -13.41
C VAL A 97 19.34 -13.62 -13.59
N GLU A 98 20.25 -13.49 -14.56
CA GLU A 98 21.27 -14.49 -14.87
C GLU A 98 22.24 -14.73 -13.70
N GLU A 99 22.50 -13.74 -12.84
CA GLU A 99 23.27 -13.92 -11.61
C GLU A 99 22.54 -14.87 -10.66
N LEU A 100 21.22 -14.69 -10.52
CA LEU A 100 20.41 -15.56 -9.65
C LEU A 100 20.33 -16.99 -10.23
N GLU A 101 20.16 -17.13 -11.55
CA GLU A 101 20.11 -18.42 -12.22
C GLU A 101 21.43 -19.22 -12.09
N ASN A 102 22.56 -18.53 -12.02
CA ASN A 102 23.87 -19.17 -11.87
C ASN A 102 24.22 -19.52 -10.42
N ASP A 103 23.81 -18.68 -9.46
CA ASP A 103 24.25 -18.76 -8.07
C ASP A 103 23.28 -19.53 -7.15
N TYR A 104 22.04 -19.75 -7.60
CA TYR A 104 20.97 -20.37 -6.82
C TYR A 104 20.35 -21.57 -7.54
N ASP A 105 19.90 -22.56 -6.76
CA ASP A 105 19.22 -23.75 -7.30
C ASP A 105 17.78 -23.45 -7.74
N ALA A 106 17.17 -22.40 -7.19
CA ALA A 106 15.84 -21.93 -7.59
C ALA A 106 15.64 -20.44 -7.23
N ILE A 107 14.72 -19.79 -7.96
CA ILE A 107 14.30 -18.42 -7.72
C ILE A 107 12.82 -18.42 -7.37
N LEU A 108 12.45 -17.82 -6.24
CA LEU A 108 11.07 -17.60 -5.85
C LEU A 108 10.73 -16.11 -6.05
N TRP A 109 9.76 -15.86 -6.91
CA TRP A 109 9.29 -14.50 -7.20
C TRP A 109 8.17 -14.10 -6.24
N ALA A 110 8.41 -13.09 -5.40
CA ALA A 110 7.48 -12.54 -4.41
C ALA A 110 7.39 -11.02 -4.51
N LEU A 111 7.31 -10.48 -5.74
CA LEU A 111 7.42 -9.06 -6.08
C LEU A 111 6.28 -8.20 -5.50
N GLY A 112 5.13 -8.81 -5.23
CA GLY A 112 3.94 -8.12 -4.75
C GLY A 112 3.33 -7.17 -5.79
N CYS A 113 2.42 -6.31 -5.34
CA CYS A 113 1.73 -5.30 -6.17
C CYS A 113 2.10 -3.90 -5.67
N GLN A 114 3.20 -3.36 -6.18
CA GLN A 114 3.79 -2.08 -5.72
C GLN A 114 3.32 -0.87 -6.54
N SER A 115 2.63 -1.08 -7.67
CA SER A 115 2.15 -0.03 -8.55
C SER A 115 0.66 0.22 -8.35
N GLY A 116 0.30 1.43 -7.92
CA GLY A 116 -1.10 1.84 -7.80
C GLY A 116 -1.66 2.26 -9.15
N ARG A 117 -2.94 1.98 -9.38
CA ARG A 117 -3.63 2.36 -10.62
C ARG A 117 -4.06 3.81 -10.58
N GLY A 118 -3.74 4.55 -11.65
CA GLY A 118 -4.29 5.88 -11.91
C GLY A 118 -5.76 5.83 -12.31
N LEU A 119 -6.43 6.96 -12.19
CA LEU A 119 -7.84 7.09 -12.58
C LEU A 119 -7.95 7.20 -14.12
N PRO A 120 -8.75 6.35 -14.79
CA PRO A 120 -8.88 6.41 -16.24
C PRO A 120 -9.90 7.47 -16.68
N VAL A 121 -9.69 8.73 -16.27
CA VAL A 121 -10.55 9.86 -16.61
C VAL A 121 -9.73 11.03 -17.17
N PRO A 122 -10.32 11.88 -18.02
CA PRO A 122 -9.67 13.09 -18.49
C PRO A 122 -9.12 13.93 -17.33
N GLY A 123 -7.96 14.54 -17.56
CA GLY A 123 -7.33 15.43 -16.59
C GLY A 123 -6.49 14.73 -15.49
N TRP A 124 -6.53 13.40 -15.37
CA TRP A 124 -5.73 12.67 -14.39
C TRP A 124 -4.24 12.70 -14.73
N GLU A 125 -3.88 12.30 -15.94
CA GLU A 125 -2.50 12.16 -16.37
C GLU A 125 -1.71 13.48 -16.30
N GLY A 126 -0.50 13.39 -15.71
CA GLY A 126 0.40 14.52 -15.58
C GLY A 126 -0.06 15.59 -14.57
N THR A 127 -1.07 15.31 -13.74
CA THR A 127 -1.55 16.25 -12.72
C THR A 127 -0.82 16.00 -11.39
N PRO A 128 -0.01 16.97 -10.90
CA PRO A 128 0.94 16.73 -9.81
C PRO A 128 0.30 16.33 -8.47
N ASN A 129 -0.93 16.76 -8.20
CA ASN A 129 -1.69 16.44 -7.00
C ASN A 129 -2.78 15.39 -7.25
N CYS A 130 -2.60 14.56 -8.27
CA CYS A 130 -3.34 13.33 -8.50
C CYS A 130 -2.38 12.15 -8.30
N VAL A 131 -2.57 11.37 -7.25
CA VAL A 131 -1.63 10.31 -6.84
C VAL A 131 -2.35 9.00 -6.61
N SER A 132 -1.65 7.87 -6.73
CA SER A 132 -2.22 6.58 -6.35
C SER A 132 -2.19 6.39 -4.83
N GLY A 133 -3.12 5.60 -4.29
CA GLY A 133 -3.18 5.27 -2.85
C GLY A 133 -1.89 4.62 -2.36
N VAL A 134 -1.28 3.75 -3.16
CA VAL A 134 0.01 3.11 -2.82
C VAL A 134 1.11 4.15 -2.68
N ALA A 135 1.24 5.08 -3.64
CA ALA A 135 2.26 6.13 -3.59
C ALA A 135 2.02 7.08 -2.41
N PHE A 136 0.75 7.42 -2.13
CA PHE A 136 0.36 8.25 -1.00
C PHE A 136 0.74 7.60 0.34
N LEU A 137 0.32 6.35 0.56
CA LEU A 137 0.60 5.62 1.80
C LEU A 137 2.10 5.34 1.97
N LYS A 138 2.80 4.99 0.87
CA LYS A 138 4.24 4.79 0.92
C LYS A 138 4.97 6.08 1.34
N ALA A 139 4.63 7.22 0.75
CA ALA A 139 5.22 8.51 1.11
C ALA A 139 4.94 8.87 2.58
N PHE A 140 3.73 8.57 3.08
CA PHE A 140 3.39 8.73 4.49
C PHE A 140 4.26 7.84 5.39
N ASN A 141 4.31 6.54 5.13
CA ASN A 141 5.03 5.57 5.96
C ASN A 141 6.56 5.78 5.95
N GLU A 142 7.11 6.27 4.84
CA GLU A 142 8.53 6.64 4.74
C GLU A 142 8.85 8.03 5.31
N GLY A 143 7.84 8.77 5.77
CA GLY A 143 8.02 10.13 6.30
C GLY A 143 8.43 11.17 5.27
N ARG A 144 8.23 10.90 3.98
CA ARG A 144 8.59 11.78 2.87
C ARG A 144 7.46 12.70 2.42
N MET A 145 6.25 12.51 2.99
CA MET A 145 5.09 13.29 2.60
C MET A 145 5.20 14.74 3.07
N LYS A 146 5.17 15.66 2.13
CA LYS A 146 5.13 17.12 2.38
C LYS A 146 3.86 17.67 1.71
N VAL A 147 2.70 17.28 2.20
CA VAL A 147 1.44 17.73 1.62
C VAL A 147 0.62 18.42 2.68
N THR A 148 0.32 19.70 2.43
CA THR A 148 -0.75 20.42 3.10
C THR A 148 -1.92 20.43 2.13
N ALA A 149 -2.94 19.64 2.37
CA ALA A 149 -4.19 19.66 1.62
C ALA A 149 -5.33 19.93 2.59
N GLU A 150 -6.19 20.87 2.24
CA GLU A 150 -7.38 21.19 3.03
C GLU A 150 -8.57 20.31 2.60
N LYS A 151 -8.62 19.97 1.31
CA LYS A 151 -9.69 19.15 0.72
C LYS A 151 -9.10 17.96 -0.04
N VAL A 152 -9.35 16.77 0.45
CA VAL A 152 -8.85 15.52 -0.13
C VAL A 152 -10.00 14.66 -0.63
N ILE A 153 -9.93 14.23 -1.87
CA ILE A 153 -10.86 13.24 -2.43
C ILE A 153 -10.10 11.92 -2.63
N CYS A 154 -10.59 10.85 -2.02
CA CYS A 154 -10.15 9.48 -2.28
C CYS A 154 -11.20 8.75 -3.13
N ILE A 155 -10.77 8.04 -4.15
CA ILE A 155 -11.63 7.22 -5.00
C ILE A 155 -11.31 5.75 -4.73
N GLY A 156 -12.27 4.98 -4.24
CA GLY A 156 -12.12 3.56 -3.96
C GLY A 156 -13.17 3.04 -2.99
N GLY A 157 -13.18 1.73 -2.76
CA GLY A 157 -14.15 1.08 -1.87
C GLY A 157 -13.55 -0.12 -1.11
N GLY A 158 -12.21 -0.28 -1.14
CA GLY A 158 -11.48 -1.32 -0.42
C GLY A 158 -10.66 -0.76 0.75
N ASP A 159 -10.00 -1.64 1.52
CA ASP A 159 -9.24 -1.30 2.72
C ASP A 159 -8.15 -0.23 2.45
N THR A 160 -7.49 -0.28 1.28
CA THR A 160 -6.52 0.76 0.89
C THR A 160 -7.14 2.15 0.86
N SER A 161 -8.42 2.29 0.45
CA SER A 161 -9.09 3.58 0.43
C SER A 161 -9.39 4.09 1.84
N ILE A 162 -9.69 3.19 2.78
CA ILE A 162 -9.89 3.53 4.19
C ILE A 162 -8.55 3.98 4.82
N ASP A 163 -7.46 3.27 4.56
CA ASP A 163 -6.14 3.71 5.02
C ASP A 163 -5.78 5.11 4.48
N VAL A 164 -6.06 5.38 3.20
CA VAL A 164 -5.83 6.69 2.58
C VAL A 164 -6.63 7.79 3.29
N VAL A 165 -7.95 7.60 3.49
CA VAL A 165 -8.79 8.65 4.11
C VAL A 165 -8.45 8.87 5.56
N SER A 166 -8.11 7.82 6.30
CA SER A 166 -7.66 7.91 7.69
C SER A 166 -6.33 8.66 7.82
N VAL A 167 -5.38 8.42 6.92
CA VAL A 167 -4.13 9.21 6.85
C VAL A 167 -4.42 10.65 6.42
N ALA A 168 -5.27 10.86 5.41
CA ALA A 168 -5.61 12.19 4.90
C ALA A 168 -6.25 13.08 5.98
N ARG A 169 -7.11 12.51 6.83
CA ARG A 169 -7.70 13.24 7.98
C ARG A 169 -6.63 13.78 8.94
N ARG A 170 -5.45 13.21 8.96
CA ARG A 170 -4.33 13.60 9.85
C ARG A 170 -3.37 14.59 9.21
N LEU A 171 -3.48 14.88 7.91
CA LEU A 171 -2.53 15.74 7.18
C LEU A 171 -2.45 17.18 7.72
N GLY A 172 -3.56 17.75 8.17
CA GLY A 172 -3.59 19.11 8.71
C GLY A 172 -2.89 19.28 10.06
N HIS A 173 -2.45 18.19 10.69
CA HIS A 173 -1.80 18.19 12.01
C HIS A 173 -0.33 17.77 11.98
N ILE A 174 0.13 17.28 10.83
CA ILE A 174 1.52 16.87 10.65
C ILE A 174 2.19 17.90 9.79
N GLU A 175 2.77 18.92 10.43
CA GLU A 175 3.50 20.00 9.73
C GLU A 175 4.69 19.45 8.93
N HIS A 176 5.31 18.37 9.43
CA HIS A 176 6.41 17.67 8.78
C HIS A 176 6.18 16.17 8.80
N THR A 177 6.45 15.53 7.69
CA THR A 177 6.34 14.07 7.56
C THR A 177 7.70 13.37 7.56
N ASN A 178 8.77 14.11 7.90
CA ASN A 178 10.10 13.54 8.11
C ASN A 178 10.10 12.69 9.40
N PRO A 179 10.54 11.40 9.38
CA PRO A 179 10.60 10.56 10.57
C PRO A 179 11.35 11.16 11.75
N ALA A 180 12.39 11.97 11.51
CA ALA A 180 13.16 12.64 12.55
C ALA A 180 12.37 13.74 13.30
N GLU A 181 11.29 14.24 12.71
CA GLU A 181 10.48 15.35 13.25
C GLU A 181 9.09 14.87 13.69
N ARG A 182 8.79 13.59 13.51
CA ARG A 182 7.54 12.99 13.96
C ARG A 182 7.60 12.69 15.44
N PRO A 183 6.62 13.10 16.23
CA PRO A 183 6.41 12.47 17.52
C PRO A 183 6.05 11.00 17.28
N GLU A 184 6.94 10.09 17.64
CA GLU A 184 6.71 8.63 17.48
C GLU A 184 5.37 8.19 18.08
N SER A 185 4.95 8.82 19.18
CA SER A 185 3.68 8.59 19.85
C SER A 185 2.45 8.80 18.95
N ILE A 186 2.51 9.67 17.95
CA ILE A 186 1.38 9.91 17.03
C ILE A 186 1.29 8.81 15.96
N ILE A 187 2.37 8.07 15.72
CA ILE A 187 2.48 7.15 14.58
C ILE A 187 2.67 5.71 15.00
N HIS A 188 3.29 5.45 16.16
CA HIS A 188 3.72 4.13 16.58
C HIS A 188 2.99 3.56 17.80
N ASP A 189 2.50 4.37 18.72
CA ASP A 189 1.74 3.90 19.87
C ASP A 189 0.24 3.88 19.56
N GLY A 190 -0.25 2.71 19.13
CA GLY A 190 -1.63 2.52 18.70
C GLY A 190 -2.70 2.92 19.72
N TYR A 191 -2.38 3.03 21.00
CA TYR A 191 -3.34 3.37 22.06
C TYR A 191 -3.39 4.87 22.38
N VAL A 192 -2.25 5.52 22.51
CA VAL A 192 -2.17 6.99 22.68
C VAL A 192 -2.50 7.67 21.35
N ALA A 193 -2.16 7.02 20.23
CA ALA A 193 -2.52 7.49 18.90
C ALA A 193 -4.03 7.48 18.63
N HIS A 194 -4.82 6.60 19.21
CA HIS A 194 -6.26 6.57 18.94
C HIS A 194 -6.96 7.82 19.48
N ASP A 195 -6.75 8.21 20.72
CA ASP A 195 -7.38 9.37 21.31
C ASP A 195 -6.82 10.69 20.75
N THR A 196 -5.52 10.76 20.52
CA THR A 196 -4.89 11.93 19.89
C THR A 196 -5.25 11.99 18.41
N ALA A 197 -5.36 10.84 17.73
CA ALA A 197 -5.76 10.77 16.33
C ALA A 197 -7.24 11.13 16.13
N VAL A 198 -8.14 10.73 17.02
CA VAL A 198 -9.56 11.14 16.97
C VAL A 198 -9.70 12.65 17.20
N THR A 199 -8.97 13.22 18.15
CA THR A 199 -8.94 14.67 18.39
C THR A 199 -8.32 15.42 17.24
N ALA A 200 -7.21 14.90 16.68
CA ALA A 200 -6.55 15.46 15.53
C ALA A 200 -7.41 15.34 14.26
N ALA A 201 -8.05 14.19 14.04
CA ALA A 201 -8.96 13.97 12.92
C ALA A 201 -10.13 14.97 12.89
N ALA A 202 -10.63 15.38 14.06
CA ALA A 202 -11.71 16.37 14.15
C ALA A 202 -11.34 17.77 13.60
N GLN A 203 -10.03 18.06 13.45
CA GLN A 203 -9.52 19.35 12.99
C GLN A 203 -8.72 19.27 11.66
N GLY A 204 -8.55 18.06 11.08
CA GLY A 204 -7.76 17.82 9.87
C GLY A 204 -8.44 18.22 8.57
N ALA A 205 -7.88 17.76 7.47
CA ALA A 205 -8.41 18.01 6.13
C ALA A 205 -9.87 17.56 5.99
N GLU A 206 -10.66 18.26 5.20
CA GLU A 206 -11.96 17.80 4.72
C GLU A 206 -11.73 16.62 3.76
N VAL A 207 -12.15 15.43 4.13
CA VAL A 207 -11.90 14.22 3.35
C VAL A 207 -13.20 13.62 2.85
N THR A 208 -13.26 13.42 1.53
CA THR A 208 -14.37 12.74 0.87
C THR A 208 -13.87 11.44 0.24
N LEU A 209 -14.53 10.33 0.56
CA LEU A 209 -14.37 9.04 -0.11
C LEU A 209 -15.51 8.85 -1.11
N THR A 210 -15.17 8.60 -2.38
CA THR A 210 -16.16 8.23 -3.40
C THR A 210 -16.02 6.75 -3.75
N SER A 211 -17.12 6.02 -3.81
CA SER A 211 -17.17 4.60 -4.17
C SER A 211 -18.19 4.35 -5.28
N LEU A 212 -17.83 3.51 -6.25
CA LEU A 212 -18.77 3.01 -7.28
C LEU A 212 -19.86 2.15 -6.66
N PHE A 213 -19.53 1.38 -5.63
CA PHE A 213 -20.44 0.48 -4.93
C PHE A 213 -21.15 1.20 -3.79
N HIS A 214 -22.37 0.82 -3.52
CA HIS A 214 -23.06 1.27 -2.32
C HIS A 214 -22.33 0.77 -1.07
N ARG A 215 -22.50 1.51 0.03
CA ARG A 215 -21.76 1.28 1.27
C ARG A 215 -21.77 -0.17 1.76
N LYS A 216 -22.90 -0.87 1.61
CA LYS A 216 -23.05 -2.27 2.00
C LYS A 216 -22.34 -3.27 1.07
N GLU A 217 -21.92 -2.80 -0.09
CA GLU A 217 -21.26 -3.60 -1.13
C GLU A 217 -19.78 -3.24 -1.26
N MET A 218 -19.30 -2.28 -0.48
CA MET A 218 -17.87 -1.94 -0.41
C MET A 218 -17.07 -3.16 0.06
N MET A 219 -15.88 -3.35 -0.52
CA MET A 219 -14.98 -4.45 -0.12
C MET A 219 -14.24 -4.18 1.18
N ALA A 220 -14.20 -2.94 1.64
CA ALA A 220 -13.61 -2.57 2.93
C ALA A 220 -14.40 -3.19 4.08
N ALA A 221 -13.71 -3.56 5.14
CA ALA A 221 -14.34 -4.12 6.33
C ALA A 221 -15.34 -3.14 6.95
N GLU A 222 -16.52 -3.62 7.34
CA GLU A 222 -17.64 -2.76 7.82
C GLU A 222 -17.23 -1.89 9.02
N HIS A 223 -16.45 -2.44 9.94
CA HIS A 223 -15.97 -1.69 11.10
C HIS A 223 -15.00 -0.57 10.70
N GLU A 224 -14.14 -0.77 9.70
CA GLU A 224 -13.22 0.26 9.19
C GLU A 224 -13.97 1.40 8.49
N VAL A 225 -15.03 1.07 7.73
CA VAL A 225 -15.91 2.07 7.14
C VAL A 225 -16.60 2.90 8.22
N HIS A 226 -17.03 2.25 9.31
CA HIS A 226 -17.62 2.91 10.47
C HIS A 226 -16.63 3.84 11.17
N ASP A 227 -15.39 3.39 11.36
CA ASP A 227 -14.34 4.18 11.98
C ASP A 227 -14.01 5.43 11.14
N ALA A 228 -13.90 5.28 9.82
CA ALA A 228 -13.71 6.42 8.92
C ALA A 228 -14.84 7.47 9.03
N LEU A 229 -16.09 7.05 9.12
CA LEU A 229 -17.23 7.95 9.36
C LEU A 229 -17.13 8.66 10.71
N THR A 230 -16.72 7.94 11.76
CA THR A 230 -16.53 8.49 13.11
C THR A 230 -15.39 9.51 13.13
N GLU A 231 -14.35 9.31 12.33
CA GLU A 231 -13.27 10.25 12.09
C GLU A 231 -13.68 11.47 11.23
N GLY A 232 -14.93 11.55 10.78
CA GLY A 232 -15.48 12.68 10.03
C GLY A 232 -15.20 12.62 8.52
N VAL A 233 -14.94 11.45 7.96
CA VAL A 233 -14.88 11.25 6.51
C VAL A 233 -16.28 11.29 5.91
N THR A 234 -16.48 12.08 4.85
CA THR A 234 -17.71 12.04 4.05
C THR A 234 -17.61 10.89 3.04
N ILE A 235 -18.58 9.97 3.07
CA ILE A 235 -18.64 8.86 2.09
C ILE A 235 -19.77 9.10 1.12
N LEU A 236 -19.43 9.25 -0.17
CA LEU A 236 -20.35 9.33 -1.31
C LEU A 236 -20.32 8.00 -2.04
N ASP A 237 -21.28 7.16 -1.77
CA ASP A 237 -21.42 5.83 -2.37
C ASP A 237 -22.35 5.84 -3.60
N GLY A 238 -22.17 4.89 -4.54
CA GLY A 238 -22.84 4.89 -5.83
C GLY A 238 -22.45 6.09 -6.72
N VAL A 239 -21.17 6.51 -6.63
CA VAL A 239 -20.66 7.70 -7.33
C VAL A 239 -19.44 7.35 -8.17
N MET A 240 -19.43 7.76 -9.43
CA MET A 240 -18.31 7.56 -10.33
C MET A 240 -17.62 8.88 -10.71
N PRO A 241 -16.28 8.87 -10.83
CA PRO A 241 -15.52 10.00 -11.33
C PRO A 241 -15.70 10.13 -12.86
N LEU A 242 -15.77 11.37 -13.34
CA LEU A 242 -15.91 11.70 -14.75
C LEU A 242 -14.68 12.43 -15.32
N GLU A 243 -14.14 13.39 -14.56
CA GLU A 243 -13.09 14.29 -15.04
C GLU A 243 -12.38 14.96 -13.85
N VAL A 244 -11.06 15.12 -13.95
CA VAL A 244 -10.28 15.98 -13.04
C VAL A 244 -10.22 17.38 -13.62
N ILE A 245 -10.76 18.36 -12.91
CA ILE A 245 -10.77 19.78 -13.31
C ILE A 245 -9.48 20.44 -12.79
N LYS A 246 -8.68 20.98 -13.72
CA LYS A 246 -7.40 21.64 -13.40
C LYS A 246 -7.58 23.16 -13.23
N GLY A 247 -6.76 23.72 -12.35
CA GLY A 247 -6.54 25.16 -12.27
C GLY A 247 -5.58 25.69 -13.35
N GLU A 248 -5.35 27.00 -13.35
CA GLU A 248 -4.41 27.66 -14.27
C GLU A 248 -2.95 27.22 -14.02
N ASP A 249 -2.63 26.76 -12.82
CA ASP A 249 -1.35 26.21 -12.41
C ASP A 249 -1.12 24.75 -12.84
N GLY A 250 -2.10 24.12 -13.54
CA GLY A 250 -2.06 22.75 -13.97
C GLY A 250 -2.34 21.70 -12.89
N ARG A 251 -2.62 22.14 -11.66
CA ARG A 251 -3.00 21.24 -10.55
C ARG A 251 -4.50 20.96 -10.56
N ALA A 252 -4.90 19.81 -10.04
CA ALA A 252 -6.32 19.54 -9.79
C ALA A 252 -6.85 20.53 -8.76
N LYS A 253 -8.02 21.09 -9.03
CA LYS A 253 -8.79 21.95 -8.12
C LYS A 253 -10.15 21.35 -7.79
N ALA A 254 -10.60 20.35 -8.55
CA ALA A 254 -11.87 19.69 -8.35
C ALA A 254 -11.94 18.34 -9.10
N LEU A 255 -12.85 17.49 -8.66
CA LEU A 255 -13.26 16.27 -9.34
C LEU A 255 -14.72 16.40 -9.78
N LYS A 256 -15.01 16.23 -11.07
CA LYS A 256 -16.37 16.08 -11.57
C LYS A 256 -16.81 14.64 -11.40
N VAL A 257 -17.98 14.43 -10.83
CA VAL A 257 -18.57 13.12 -10.54
C VAL A 257 -20.02 13.07 -10.96
N CYS A 258 -20.58 11.87 -11.08
CA CYS A 258 -22.04 11.66 -11.18
C CYS A 258 -22.42 10.43 -10.35
N ASP A 259 -23.73 10.29 -10.07
CA ASP A 259 -24.24 9.04 -9.52
C ASP A 259 -24.16 7.93 -10.55
N CYS A 260 -24.02 6.70 -10.09
CA CYS A 260 -23.94 5.53 -10.95
C CYS A 260 -24.63 4.31 -10.33
N THR A 261 -25.01 3.40 -11.20
CA THR A 261 -25.42 2.04 -10.84
C THR A 261 -24.44 1.03 -11.44
N MET A 262 -24.35 -0.13 -10.83
CA MET A 262 -23.43 -1.17 -11.30
C MET A 262 -24.16 -2.22 -12.14
N ASP A 263 -23.62 -2.51 -13.34
CA ASP A 263 -23.99 -3.70 -14.13
C ASP A 263 -22.79 -4.66 -14.08
N GLY A 264 -22.83 -5.60 -13.15
CA GLY A 264 -21.66 -6.40 -12.79
C GLY A 264 -20.53 -5.52 -12.26
N MET A 265 -19.40 -5.47 -13.01
CA MET A 265 -18.25 -4.62 -12.67
C MET A 265 -18.19 -3.31 -13.46
N LYS A 266 -19.19 -3.04 -14.29
CA LYS A 266 -19.24 -1.85 -15.13
C LYS A 266 -20.14 -0.78 -14.50
N PRO A 267 -19.60 0.41 -14.15
CA PRO A 267 -20.43 1.51 -13.70
C PRO A 267 -21.21 2.12 -14.89
N ILE A 268 -22.48 2.41 -14.65
CA ILE A 268 -23.38 3.08 -15.59
C ILE A 268 -23.74 4.44 -14.99
N PRO A 269 -23.37 5.56 -15.63
CA PRO A 269 -23.67 6.89 -15.12
C PRO A 269 -25.17 7.18 -15.14
N THR A 270 -25.65 7.91 -14.15
CA THR A 270 -27.00 8.45 -14.09
C THR A 270 -26.98 9.88 -14.63
N GLU A 271 -27.58 10.10 -15.78
CA GLU A 271 -27.62 11.40 -16.44
C GLU A 271 -28.33 12.46 -15.57
N GLY A 272 -27.80 13.69 -15.60
CA GLY A 272 -28.36 14.83 -14.86
C GLY A 272 -28.00 14.86 -13.38
N THR A 273 -27.12 13.98 -12.92
CA THR A 273 -26.63 13.97 -11.52
C THR A 273 -25.19 14.48 -11.39
N GLU A 274 -24.64 15.07 -12.44
CA GLU A 274 -23.29 15.58 -12.48
C GLU A 274 -23.10 16.71 -11.46
N ARG A 275 -22.02 16.61 -10.70
CA ARG A 275 -21.61 17.63 -9.74
C ARG A 275 -20.10 17.75 -9.64
N VAL A 276 -19.65 18.85 -9.10
CA VAL A 276 -18.23 19.15 -8.92
C VAL A 276 -17.92 19.14 -7.42
N LEU A 277 -16.87 18.43 -7.04
CA LEU A 277 -16.33 18.37 -5.71
C LEU A 277 -14.97 19.07 -5.70
N ASP A 278 -14.80 20.10 -4.88
CA ASP A 278 -13.51 20.79 -4.74
C ASP A 278 -12.46 19.85 -4.16
N ALA A 279 -11.21 19.98 -4.62
CA ALA A 279 -10.11 19.14 -4.13
C ALA A 279 -8.74 19.82 -4.32
N ASP A 280 -7.90 19.75 -3.31
CA ASP A 280 -6.49 20.13 -3.36
C ASP A 280 -5.59 18.91 -3.60
N LEU A 281 -6.11 17.72 -3.34
CA LEU A 281 -5.46 16.43 -3.54
C LEU A 281 -6.49 15.38 -3.94
N ILE A 282 -6.19 14.63 -5.00
CA ILE A 282 -7.03 13.50 -5.43
C ILE A 282 -6.20 12.22 -5.37
N VAL A 283 -6.70 11.23 -4.63
CA VAL A 283 -6.03 9.95 -4.42
C VAL A 283 -6.84 8.82 -5.03
N SER A 284 -6.24 8.07 -5.96
CA SER A 284 -6.85 6.90 -6.59
C SER A 284 -6.49 5.62 -5.85
N ALA A 285 -7.46 4.98 -5.21
CA ALA A 285 -7.34 3.71 -4.50
C ALA A 285 -8.17 2.58 -5.16
N ILE A 286 -8.12 2.50 -6.51
CA ILE A 286 -8.92 1.59 -7.34
C ILE A 286 -8.18 0.30 -7.73
N GLY A 287 -7.18 -0.07 -6.97
CA GLY A 287 -6.42 -1.30 -7.15
C GLY A 287 -4.94 -1.07 -7.40
N GLN A 288 -4.24 -2.19 -7.43
CA GLN A 288 -2.78 -2.26 -7.52
C GLN A 288 -2.37 -3.25 -8.60
N GLY A 289 -1.15 -3.13 -9.10
CA GLY A 289 -0.54 -4.04 -10.06
C GLY A 289 0.91 -4.35 -9.71
N GLY A 290 1.45 -5.40 -10.32
CA GLY A 290 2.87 -5.69 -10.28
C GLY A 290 3.66 -4.64 -11.07
N ASP A 291 4.92 -4.48 -10.70
CA ASP A 291 5.90 -3.73 -11.47
C ASP A 291 6.95 -4.71 -11.96
N LEU A 292 6.92 -5.00 -13.25
CA LEU A 292 7.84 -5.92 -13.94
C LEU A 292 8.90 -5.18 -14.75
N THR A 293 9.19 -3.92 -14.44
CA THR A 293 10.27 -3.16 -15.08
C THR A 293 11.60 -3.91 -14.92
N GLY A 294 12.28 -4.19 -16.04
CA GLY A 294 13.49 -5.00 -16.12
C GLY A 294 13.25 -6.52 -16.08
N LEU A 295 11.98 -6.94 -16.03
CA LEU A 295 11.55 -8.34 -16.02
C LEU A 295 10.50 -8.61 -17.11
N GLU A 296 10.49 -7.80 -18.17
CA GLU A 296 9.48 -7.82 -19.23
C GLU A 296 9.39 -9.19 -19.94
N GLN A 297 10.48 -9.94 -19.97
CA GLN A 297 10.52 -11.30 -20.54
C GLN A 297 9.61 -12.30 -19.79
N PHE A 298 9.27 -11.98 -18.55
CA PHE A 298 8.38 -12.80 -17.74
C PHE A 298 6.92 -12.31 -17.72
N ASP A 299 6.61 -11.15 -18.34
CA ASP A 299 5.28 -10.58 -18.35
C ASP A 299 4.33 -11.40 -19.27
N ASN A 300 3.18 -11.77 -18.75
CA ASN A 300 2.09 -12.39 -19.52
C ASN A 300 1.27 -11.38 -20.36
N GLY A 301 1.72 -10.13 -20.46
CA GLY A 301 1.04 -9.03 -21.15
C GLY A 301 -0.07 -8.36 -20.32
N ARG A 302 -0.16 -8.66 -19.02
CA ARG A 302 -1.13 -8.08 -18.07
C ARG A 302 -0.47 -7.52 -16.80
N GLY A 303 0.86 -7.33 -16.81
CA GLY A 303 1.63 -6.93 -15.64
C GLY A 303 1.72 -8.02 -14.57
N LEU A 304 1.63 -9.29 -14.97
CA LEU A 304 1.77 -10.45 -14.09
C LEU A 304 2.82 -11.38 -14.68
N MET A 305 3.58 -12.04 -13.83
CA MET A 305 4.54 -13.04 -14.27
C MET A 305 3.84 -14.22 -14.95
N ASN A 306 4.43 -14.69 -16.03
CA ASN A 306 3.96 -15.87 -16.74
C ASN A 306 4.18 -17.11 -15.88
N ALA A 307 3.16 -17.92 -15.73
CA ALA A 307 3.23 -19.21 -15.06
C ALA A 307 2.77 -20.31 -16.00
N ASP A 308 3.34 -21.49 -15.87
CA ASP A 308 2.85 -22.64 -16.61
C ASP A 308 1.54 -23.18 -15.99
N LYS A 309 0.94 -24.19 -16.64
CA LYS A 309 -0.40 -24.68 -16.28
C LYS A 309 -0.45 -25.45 -14.95
N PHE A 310 0.68 -25.62 -14.28
CA PHE A 310 0.78 -26.47 -13.08
C PHE A 310 0.97 -25.66 -11.79
N TYR A 311 1.02 -24.33 -11.89
CA TYR A 311 1.19 -23.43 -10.73
C TYR A 311 0.22 -22.26 -10.77
#